data_d27aedc51cfe8eff09ea4466953e6177
#
_entry.id   d27aedc51cfe8eff09ea4466953e6177
#
_cell.length_a   1.000
_cell.length_b   1.000
_cell.length_c   1.000
_cell.angle_alpha   90.00
_cell.angle_beta   90.00
_cell.angle_gamma   90.00
#
_symmetry.space_group_name_H-M   'P 1'
#
loop_
_entity.id
_entity.type
_entity.pdbx_description
1 polymer ?
#
loop_
_entity_poly.entity_id
_entity_poly.type
_entity_poly.pdbx_seq_one_letter_code
_entity_poly.pdbx_strand_id
1 'polypeptide(L)'
;MWFKNLQIYRLPAPWAINADELASHLAPQAFAACSSLEMQSQGWVSPRNNDKLVHVVNRQLLLKLDTEKKLLPSTVINQVTKARAAELEEQQGFPPGRKQTKELKEQVTDELLPRAFSVVRSTWVWIDPVNGWLLVDAGSPGKAEEVLKLLFKAIPKFPLETLRTVMSPGAAMTDWLASDEAPNSFTVDQDTELRSTAESKATVRYVRHALEAEDIRRHIEAGKQCTRLALTWADKVSFVLTENLSVKRIAPLDVLKEDSEIAGKNDDERFDGDFMLMTGELSKLLAALVDALGGQLKENDGALARAA
;
A
#
# COMPACT_ATOMS: atom_id res chain seq x y z
N MET A 1 2.27 -15.44 7.79
CA MET A 1 2.56 -14.15 7.10
C MET A 1 1.28 -13.37 6.95
N TRP A 2 1.23 -12.06 7.37
CA TRP A 2 0.05 -11.19 7.24
C TRP A 2 0.43 -9.87 6.59
N PHE A 3 -0.40 -9.38 5.67
CA PHE A 3 -0.28 -8.04 5.12
C PHE A 3 -0.58 -7.00 6.20
N LYS A 4 0.15 -5.92 6.21
CA LYS A 4 -0.01 -4.84 7.20
C LYS A 4 -0.87 -3.70 6.69
N ASN A 5 -0.89 -3.50 5.38
CA ASN A 5 -1.67 -2.43 4.75
C ASN A 5 -2.18 -2.92 3.39
N LEU A 6 -3.38 -2.50 3.00
CA LEU A 6 -3.92 -2.83 1.69
C LEU A 6 -4.22 -1.56 0.90
N GLN A 7 -3.65 -1.51 -0.30
CA GLN A 7 -4.17 -0.73 -1.41
C GLN A 7 -4.99 -1.69 -2.26
N ILE A 8 -6.26 -1.37 -2.46
CA ILE A 8 -7.28 -2.30 -2.96
C ILE A 8 -7.65 -1.94 -4.39
N TYR A 9 -7.61 -2.94 -5.27
CA TYR A 9 -7.99 -2.81 -6.67
C TYR A 9 -8.90 -3.95 -7.07
N ARG A 10 -9.63 -3.77 -8.18
CA ARG A 10 -10.54 -4.75 -8.74
C ARG A 10 -9.99 -5.36 -10.02
N LEU A 11 -10.32 -6.61 -10.20
CA LEU A 11 -10.15 -7.37 -11.45
C LEU A 11 -11.50 -7.93 -11.85
N PRO A 12 -11.75 -8.24 -13.13
CA PRO A 12 -12.93 -8.99 -13.52
C PRO A 12 -12.95 -10.36 -12.81
N ALA A 13 -14.10 -10.78 -12.35
CA ALA A 13 -14.24 -12.04 -11.62
C ALA A 13 -15.15 -13.01 -12.39
N PRO A 14 -14.69 -14.22 -12.71
CA PRO A 14 -13.34 -14.74 -12.49
C PRO A 14 -12.33 -14.20 -13.53
N TRP A 15 -11.10 -13.90 -13.09
CA TRP A 15 -10.01 -13.57 -13.99
C TRP A 15 -9.28 -14.86 -14.42
N ALA A 16 -9.38 -15.19 -15.70
CA ALA A 16 -8.77 -16.40 -16.25
C ALA A 16 -7.28 -16.20 -16.53
N ILE A 17 -6.47 -16.17 -15.45
CA ILE A 17 -5.01 -16.19 -15.58
C ILE A 17 -4.44 -17.46 -14.95
N ASN A 18 -3.47 -18.03 -15.66
CA ASN A 18 -2.68 -19.15 -15.17
C ASN A 18 -1.41 -18.63 -14.50
N ALA A 19 -0.97 -19.28 -13.42
CA ALA A 19 0.21 -18.88 -12.67
C ALA A 19 1.50 -18.96 -13.50
N ASP A 20 1.64 -19.96 -14.37
CA ASP A 20 2.82 -20.13 -15.23
C ASP A 20 2.86 -19.05 -16.32
N GLU A 21 1.70 -18.68 -16.87
CA GLU A 21 1.55 -17.57 -17.79
C GLU A 21 1.93 -16.24 -17.12
N LEU A 22 1.40 -15.99 -15.92
CA LEU A 22 1.77 -14.81 -15.13
C LEU A 22 3.27 -14.77 -14.84
N ALA A 23 3.86 -15.89 -14.40
CA ALA A 23 5.30 -15.98 -14.16
C ALA A 23 6.12 -15.66 -15.42
N SER A 24 5.69 -16.14 -16.59
CA SER A 24 6.33 -15.85 -17.88
C SER A 24 6.27 -14.37 -18.23
N HIS A 25 5.17 -13.69 -17.93
CA HIS A 25 5.03 -12.25 -18.11
C HIS A 25 5.92 -11.43 -17.14
N LEU A 26 6.13 -11.91 -15.92
CA LEU A 26 6.95 -11.24 -14.92
C LEU A 26 8.46 -11.46 -15.12
N ALA A 27 8.86 -12.59 -15.71
CA ALA A 27 10.25 -13.00 -15.87
C ALA A 27 11.17 -11.95 -16.54
N PRO A 28 10.76 -11.19 -17.58
CA PRO A 28 11.57 -10.13 -18.16
C PRO A 28 11.87 -8.97 -17.21
N GLN A 29 11.14 -8.86 -16.09
CA GLN A 29 11.29 -7.85 -15.06
C GLN A 29 11.72 -8.48 -13.73
N ALA A 30 12.40 -9.63 -13.77
CA ALA A 30 12.99 -10.21 -12.58
C ALA A 30 14.00 -9.25 -11.94
N PHE A 31 14.12 -9.32 -10.63
CA PHE A 31 14.98 -8.43 -9.88
C PHE A 31 16.46 -8.64 -10.27
N ALA A 32 17.13 -7.53 -10.55
CA ALA A 32 18.57 -7.45 -10.64
C ALA A 32 19.05 -6.38 -9.67
N ALA A 33 20.14 -6.65 -8.96
CA ALA A 33 20.72 -5.69 -8.04
C ALA A 33 21.18 -4.42 -8.78
N CYS A 34 21.18 -3.27 -8.06
CA CYS A 34 21.66 -2.01 -8.61
C CYS A 34 23.06 -2.14 -9.16
N SER A 35 23.29 -1.65 -10.36
CA SER A 35 24.64 -1.41 -10.86
C SER A 35 25.33 -0.31 -10.04
N SER A 36 26.62 -0.10 -10.27
CA SER A 36 27.40 0.93 -9.59
C SER A 36 26.86 2.36 -9.84
N LEU A 37 26.19 2.57 -10.98
CA LEU A 37 25.69 3.89 -11.43
C LEU A 37 24.18 4.08 -11.25
N GLU A 38 23.48 3.10 -10.70
CA GLU A 38 22.05 3.19 -10.48
C GLU A 38 21.71 3.56 -9.04
N MET A 39 20.83 4.54 -8.87
CA MET A 39 20.29 4.94 -7.56
C MET A 39 19.30 3.94 -6.98
N GLN A 40 18.58 3.24 -7.85
CA GLN A 40 17.53 2.31 -7.50
C GLN A 40 17.34 1.28 -8.60
N SER A 41 17.09 0.04 -8.21
CA SER A 41 16.58 -1.03 -9.08
C SER A 41 15.34 -1.66 -8.45
N GLN A 42 14.49 -2.28 -9.27
CA GLN A 42 13.32 -2.99 -8.79
C GLN A 42 12.96 -4.13 -9.75
N GLY A 43 12.44 -5.20 -9.20
CA GLY A 43 12.03 -6.35 -10.00
C GLY A 43 11.33 -7.42 -9.17
N TRP A 44 10.74 -8.38 -9.88
CA TRP A 44 10.02 -9.49 -9.28
C TRP A 44 10.99 -10.53 -8.73
N VAL A 45 10.70 -11.01 -7.54
CA VAL A 45 11.46 -12.09 -6.89
C VAL A 45 10.52 -13.21 -6.47
N SER A 46 11.08 -14.39 -6.21
CA SER A 46 10.28 -15.48 -5.63
C SER A 46 9.71 -15.08 -4.26
N PRO A 47 8.41 -15.27 -4.03
CA PRO A 47 7.79 -15.15 -2.71
C PRO A 47 8.37 -16.14 -1.68
N ARG A 48 8.84 -17.28 -2.16
CA ARG A 48 9.44 -18.34 -1.34
C ARG A 48 10.79 -18.70 -1.94
N ASN A 49 11.85 -18.51 -1.34
CA ASN A 49 13.23 -18.81 -1.77
C ASN A 49 13.38 -20.04 -2.73
N ASN A 50 12.57 -20.04 -3.80
CA ASN A 50 12.55 -20.99 -4.90
C ASN A 50 12.55 -20.22 -6.22
N ASP A 51 12.66 -20.88 -7.36
CA ASP A 51 12.76 -20.21 -8.67
C ASP A 51 11.42 -19.71 -9.24
N LYS A 52 10.30 -19.83 -8.48
CA LYS A 52 8.98 -19.46 -8.95
C LYS A 52 8.64 -18.02 -8.56
N LEU A 53 8.40 -17.15 -9.54
CA LEU A 53 7.98 -15.76 -9.33
C LEU A 53 6.52 -15.62 -8.84
N VAL A 54 5.71 -16.65 -9.03
CA VAL A 54 4.32 -16.72 -8.58
C VAL A 54 4.15 -17.89 -7.64
N HIS A 55 3.73 -17.62 -6.42
CA HIS A 55 3.38 -18.66 -5.46
C HIS A 55 1.87 -18.83 -5.43
N VAL A 56 1.39 -20.07 -5.47
CA VAL A 56 -0.04 -20.39 -5.58
C VAL A 56 -0.47 -21.30 -4.43
N VAL A 57 -1.49 -20.88 -3.71
CA VAL A 57 -2.17 -21.71 -2.71
C VAL A 57 -3.68 -21.50 -2.86
N ASN A 58 -4.45 -22.58 -3.01
CA ASN A 58 -5.91 -22.53 -3.16
C ASN A 58 -6.40 -21.51 -4.20
N ARG A 59 -5.74 -21.45 -5.36
CA ARG A 59 -6.05 -20.49 -6.45
C ARG A 59 -5.78 -19.02 -6.10
N GLN A 60 -5.20 -18.74 -4.94
CA GLN A 60 -4.73 -17.43 -4.57
C GLN A 60 -3.29 -17.28 -5.04
N LEU A 61 -2.96 -16.14 -5.65
CA LEU A 61 -1.64 -15.88 -6.21
C LEU A 61 -0.91 -14.86 -5.34
N LEU A 62 0.32 -15.17 -4.96
CA LEU A 62 1.20 -14.29 -4.21
C LEU A 62 2.41 -13.92 -5.05
N LEU A 63 2.69 -12.63 -5.14
CA LEU A 63 3.86 -12.07 -5.81
C LEU A 63 4.67 -11.24 -4.82
N LYS A 64 5.95 -11.07 -5.11
CA LYS A 64 6.86 -10.25 -4.31
C LYS A 64 7.71 -9.38 -5.22
N LEU A 65 7.67 -8.08 -4.99
CA LEU A 65 8.50 -7.09 -5.66
C LEU A 65 9.58 -6.62 -4.69
N ASP A 66 10.85 -6.78 -5.07
CA ASP A 66 11.96 -6.17 -4.34
C ASP A 66 12.38 -4.86 -4.99
N THR A 67 12.67 -3.87 -4.16
CA THR A 67 13.19 -2.58 -4.55
C THR A 67 14.48 -2.35 -3.77
N GLU A 68 15.60 -2.28 -4.46
CA GLU A 68 16.88 -1.87 -3.92
C GLU A 68 17.08 -0.38 -4.15
N LYS A 69 17.46 0.35 -3.12
CA LYS A 69 17.75 1.78 -3.19
C LYS A 69 19.07 2.10 -2.50
N LYS A 70 19.92 2.84 -3.19
CA LYS A 70 21.17 3.37 -2.64
C LYS A 70 20.88 4.44 -1.59
N LEU A 71 21.59 4.35 -0.46
CA LEU A 71 21.51 5.32 0.64
C LEU A 71 22.49 6.46 0.40
N LEU A 72 22.17 7.33 -0.54
CA LEU A 72 22.94 8.53 -0.84
C LEU A 72 22.05 9.77 -0.69
N PRO A 73 21.93 10.34 0.53
CA PRO A 73 21.12 11.53 0.78
C PRO A 73 21.60 12.74 0.00
N SER A 74 20.69 13.53 -0.52
CA SER A 74 21.02 14.77 -1.24
C SER A 74 21.81 15.76 -0.39
N THR A 75 21.67 15.72 0.93
CA THR A 75 22.47 16.50 1.89
C THR A 75 23.95 16.16 1.80
N VAL A 76 24.30 14.87 1.68
CA VAL A 76 25.69 14.42 1.53
C VAL A 76 26.26 14.89 0.19
N ILE A 77 25.51 14.68 -0.90
CA ILE A 77 25.91 15.15 -2.23
C ILE A 77 26.14 16.66 -2.21
N ASN A 78 25.22 17.44 -1.65
CA ASN A 78 25.32 18.90 -1.58
C ASN A 78 26.51 19.36 -0.71
N GLN A 79 26.80 18.67 0.37
CA GLN A 79 27.94 18.97 1.25
C GLN A 79 29.27 18.79 0.51
N VAL A 80 29.45 17.65 -0.17
CA VAL A 80 30.66 17.34 -0.93
C VAL A 80 30.77 18.28 -2.14
N THR A 81 29.67 18.55 -2.82
CA THR A 81 29.64 19.51 -3.94
C THR A 81 30.08 20.90 -3.51
N LYS A 82 29.61 21.37 -2.31
CA LYS A 82 30.00 22.67 -1.76
C LYS A 82 31.50 22.73 -1.44
N ALA A 83 32.06 21.67 -0.85
CA ALA A 83 33.49 21.60 -0.58
C ALA A 83 34.32 21.68 -1.86
N ARG A 84 33.96 20.91 -2.90
CA ARG A 84 34.65 20.96 -4.20
C ARG A 84 34.44 22.27 -4.96
N ALA A 85 33.29 22.92 -4.79
CA ALA A 85 33.04 24.23 -5.37
C ALA A 85 33.98 25.29 -4.75
N ALA A 86 34.26 25.22 -3.47
CA ALA A 86 35.24 26.10 -2.81
C ALA A 86 36.67 25.84 -3.28
N GLU A 87 37.07 24.56 -3.41
CA GLU A 87 38.39 24.21 -3.99
C GLU A 87 38.54 24.73 -5.43
N LEU A 88 37.49 24.63 -6.24
CA LEU A 88 37.47 25.13 -7.61
C LEU A 88 37.55 26.69 -7.66
N GLU A 89 36.85 27.36 -6.73
CA GLU A 89 36.92 28.83 -6.58
C GLU A 89 38.33 29.30 -6.24
N GLU A 90 39.02 28.60 -5.31
CA GLU A 90 40.43 28.89 -4.99
C GLU A 90 41.37 28.72 -6.20
N GLN A 91 41.11 27.72 -7.03
CA GLN A 91 41.92 27.45 -8.22
C GLN A 91 41.70 28.46 -9.38
N GLN A 92 40.45 28.87 -9.60
CA GLN A 92 40.10 29.71 -10.75
C GLN A 92 39.92 31.18 -10.38
N GLY A 93 39.89 31.54 -9.08
CA GLY A 93 39.79 32.91 -8.60
C GLY A 93 38.40 33.54 -8.60
N PHE A 94 37.36 32.77 -8.95
CA PHE A 94 35.97 33.19 -8.92
C PHE A 94 35.04 32.00 -8.63
N PRO A 95 33.82 32.21 -8.05
CA PRO A 95 32.90 31.11 -7.72
C PRO A 95 32.37 30.44 -8.99
N PRO A 96 32.15 29.07 -8.94
CA PRO A 96 31.64 28.34 -10.06
C PRO A 96 30.22 28.78 -10.43
N GLY A 97 29.97 28.97 -11.72
CA GLY A 97 28.63 29.31 -12.23
C GLY A 97 27.64 28.17 -12.08
N ARG A 98 26.34 28.45 -12.33
CA ARG A 98 25.25 27.46 -12.18
C ARG A 98 25.49 26.16 -12.97
N LYS A 99 26.03 26.25 -14.19
CA LYS A 99 26.35 25.11 -15.05
C LYS A 99 27.46 24.26 -14.44
N GLN A 100 28.57 24.90 -14.03
CA GLN A 100 29.69 24.22 -13.37
C GLN A 100 29.26 23.54 -12.05
N THR A 101 28.43 24.22 -11.24
CA THR A 101 27.90 23.63 -9.98
C THR A 101 27.04 22.40 -10.26
N LYS A 102 26.25 22.39 -11.34
CA LYS A 102 25.45 21.25 -11.75
C LYS A 102 26.32 20.07 -12.19
N GLU A 103 27.29 20.32 -13.05
CA GLU A 103 28.27 19.33 -13.53
C GLU A 103 29.06 18.73 -12.33
N LEU A 104 29.51 19.59 -11.41
CA LEU A 104 30.20 19.16 -10.21
C LEU A 104 29.34 18.27 -9.32
N LYS A 105 28.05 18.60 -9.21
CA LYS A 105 27.09 17.77 -8.45
C LYS A 105 26.86 16.41 -9.10
N GLU A 106 26.79 16.34 -10.42
CA GLU A 106 26.70 15.09 -11.18
C GLU A 106 27.95 14.24 -10.96
N GLN A 107 29.16 14.82 -11.09
CA GLN A 107 30.43 14.13 -10.84
C GLN A 107 30.52 13.59 -9.40
N VAL A 108 30.16 14.40 -8.40
CA VAL A 108 30.13 13.98 -6.99
C VAL A 108 29.15 12.82 -6.79
N THR A 109 28.00 12.86 -7.44
CA THR A 109 27.01 11.78 -7.35
C THR A 109 27.58 10.49 -7.92
N ASP A 110 28.16 10.54 -9.13
CA ASP A 110 28.74 9.38 -9.81
C ASP A 110 29.92 8.76 -9.03
N GLU A 111 30.69 9.58 -8.31
CA GLU A 111 31.78 9.10 -7.46
C GLU A 111 31.30 8.46 -6.15
N LEU A 112 30.28 9.03 -5.53
CA LEU A 112 29.77 8.54 -4.24
C LEU A 112 28.84 7.31 -4.40
N LEU A 113 28.13 7.23 -5.52
CA LEU A 113 27.11 6.21 -5.74
C LEU A 113 27.63 4.78 -5.67
N PRO A 114 28.80 4.43 -6.24
CA PRO A 114 29.36 3.07 -6.14
C PRO A 114 29.70 2.64 -4.70
N ARG A 115 29.97 3.64 -3.82
CA ARG A 115 30.35 3.41 -2.42
C ARG A 115 29.17 3.50 -1.45
N ALA A 116 27.98 3.90 -1.96
CA ALA A 116 26.79 4.02 -1.13
C ALA A 116 26.25 2.64 -0.75
N PHE A 117 25.89 2.48 0.53
CA PHE A 117 25.12 1.32 0.96
C PHE A 117 23.78 1.27 0.27
N SER A 118 23.21 0.07 0.14
CA SER A 118 21.87 -0.10 -0.39
C SER A 118 20.96 -0.76 0.64
N VAL A 119 19.65 -0.53 0.50
CA VAL A 119 18.61 -1.20 1.27
C VAL A 119 17.62 -1.81 0.31
N VAL A 120 17.35 -3.09 0.49
CA VAL A 120 16.30 -3.81 -0.22
C VAL A 120 15.03 -3.80 0.61
N ARG A 121 13.90 -3.47 -0.01
CA ARG A 121 12.57 -3.52 0.58
C ARG A 121 11.64 -4.33 -0.30
N SER A 122 10.92 -5.24 0.32
CA SER A 122 9.93 -6.07 -0.36
C SER A 122 8.54 -5.46 -0.27
N THR A 123 7.79 -5.55 -1.35
CA THR A 123 6.36 -5.22 -1.43
C THR A 123 5.61 -6.46 -1.91
N TRP A 124 4.62 -6.86 -1.14
CA TRP A 124 3.83 -8.05 -1.43
C TRP A 124 2.60 -7.70 -2.22
N VAL A 125 2.20 -8.59 -3.13
CA VAL A 125 0.99 -8.48 -3.92
C VAL A 125 0.23 -9.77 -3.82
N TRP A 126 -1.04 -9.67 -3.45
CA TRP A 126 -1.97 -10.79 -3.47
C TRP A 126 -3.01 -10.56 -4.56
N ILE A 127 -3.21 -11.57 -5.38
CA ILE A 127 -4.24 -11.60 -6.42
C ILE A 127 -5.20 -12.74 -6.09
N ASP A 128 -6.47 -12.40 -5.96
CA ASP A 128 -7.59 -13.33 -5.87
C ASP A 128 -8.36 -13.31 -7.21
N PRO A 129 -8.04 -14.20 -8.13
CA PRO A 129 -8.70 -14.24 -9.44
C PRO A 129 -10.13 -14.75 -9.36
N VAL A 130 -10.52 -15.39 -8.25
CA VAL A 130 -11.87 -15.93 -8.05
C VAL A 130 -12.85 -14.82 -7.70
N ASN A 131 -12.49 -13.98 -6.72
CA ASN A 131 -13.34 -12.89 -6.25
C ASN A 131 -12.99 -11.54 -6.90
N GLY A 132 -11.96 -11.50 -7.74
CA GLY A 132 -11.56 -10.31 -8.50
C GLY A 132 -10.89 -9.24 -7.64
N TRP A 133 -9.98 -9.63 -6.73
CA TRP A 133 -9.19 -8.71 -5.94
C TRP A 133 -7.73 -8.68 -6.37
N LEU A 134 -7.17 -7.49 -6.43
CA LEU A 134 -5.72 -7.28 -6.43
C LEU A 134 -5.38 -6.35 -5.26
N LEU A 135 -4.49 -6.80 -4.41
CA LEU A 135 -4.13 -6.15 -3.15
C LEU A 135 -2.62 -5.98 -3.08
N VAL A 136 -2.20 -4.76 -2.77
CA VAL A 136 -0.78 -4.44 -2.59
C VAL A 136 -0.54 -4.09 -1.13
N ASP A 137 0.39 -4.79 -0.46
CA ASP A 137 0.79 -4.45 0.91
C ASP A 137 1.68 -3.20 0.90
N ALA A 138 1.04 -2.05 0.81
CA ALA A 138 1.69 -0.76 0.73
C ALA A 138 1.02 0.27 1.63
N GLY A 139 1.81 0.97 2.44
CA GLY A 139 1.32 2.01 3.35
C GLY A 139 0.86 3.30 2.66
N SER A 140 1.12 3.47 1.36
CA SER A 140 0.71 4.64 0.58
C SER A 140 0.37 4.27 -0.86
N PRO A 141 -0.55 5.01 -1.52
CA PRO A 141 -0.89 4.80 -2.92
C PRO A 141 0.33 4.87 -3.86
N GLY A 142 1.24 5.82 -3.64
CA GLY A 142 2.43 5.97 -4.50
C GLY A 142 3.33 4.73 -4.51
N LYS A 143 3.42 3.99 -3.39
CA LYS A 143 4.13 2.71 -3.38
C LYS A 143 3.40 1.62 -4.15
N ALA A 144 2.09 1.58 -4.08
CA ALA A 144 1.30 0.63 -4.88
C ALA A 144 1.40 0.96 -6.38
N GLU A 145 1.42 2.23 -6.75
CA GLU A 145 1.61 2.67 -8.15
C GLU A 145 2.93 2.18 -8.75
N GLU A 146 4.01 2.10 -7.96
CA GLU A 146 5.29 1.52 -8.42
C GLU A 146 5.10 0.05 -8.82
N VAL A 147 4.37 -0.73 -8.03
CA VAL A 147 4.02 -2.13 -8.33
C VAL A 147 3.14 -2.22 -9.57
N LEU A 148 2.09 -1.40 -9.63
CA LEU A 148 1.15 -1.40 -10.74
C LEU A 148 1.82 -1.05 -12.07
N LYS A 149 2.75 -0.10 -12.09
CA LYS A 149 3.54 0.23 -13.30
C LYS A 149 4.26 -0.99 -13.86
N LEU A 150 4.84 -1.82 -12.99
CA LEU A 150 5.50 -3.05 -13.42
C LEU A 150 4.51 -4.10 -13.90
N LEU A 151 3.37 -4.26 -13.23
CA LEU A 151 2.32 -5.17 -13.69
C LEU A 151 1.74 -4.75 -15.04
N PHE A 152 1.44 -3.47 -15.26
CA PHE A 152 0.99 -2.95 -16.55
C PHE A 152 2.02 -3.12 -17.67
N LYS A 153 3.31 -3.04 -17.33
CA LYS A 153 4.39 -3.29 -18.29
C LYS A 153 4.53 -4.78 -18.62
N ALA A 154 4.28 -5.66 -17.63
CA ALA A 154 4.43 -7.10 -17.78
C ALA A 154 3.23 -7.75 -18.47
N ILE A 155 2.01 -7.36 -18.11
CA ILE A 155 0.78 -8.04 -18.53
C ILE A 155 0.08 -7.21 -19.62
N PRO A 156 0.00 -7.72 -20.87
CA PRO A 156 -0.72 -7.04 -21.93
C PRO A 156 -2.21 -6.87 -21.58
N LYS A 157 -2.74 -5.66 -21.75
CA LYS A 157 -4.15 -5.33 -21.48
C LYS A 157 -4.59 -5.76 -20.06
N PHE A 158 -3.75 -5.47 -19.08
CA PHE A 158 -4.05 -5.80 -17.68
C PHE A 158 -5.39 -5.17 -17.24
N PRO A 159 -6.42 -5.97 -16.91
CA PRO A 159 -7.79 -5.48 -16.72
C PRO A 159 -8.00 -4.96 -15.28
N LEU A 160 -7.12 -4.08 -14.82
CA LEU A 160 -7.18 -3.53 -13.47
C LEU A 160 -8.12 -2.34 -13.41
N GLU A 161 -9.00 -2.32 -12.41
CA GLU A 161 -9.92 -1.24 -12.12
C GLU A 161 -9.70 -0.69 -10.69
N THR A 162 -9.96 0.59 -10.52
CA THR A 162 -10.00 1.19 -9.17
C THR A 162 -11.30 0.80 -8.48
N LEU A 163 -11.21 0.32 -7.25
CA LEU A 163 -12.40 0.07 -6.43
C LEU A 163 -13.10 1.39 -6.13
N ARG A 164 -14.37 1.49 -6.48
CA ARG A 164 -15.27 2.59 -6.12
C ARG A 164 -16.49 2.02 -5.39
N THR A 165 -16.93 2.71 -4.35
CA THR A 165 -18.09 2.33 -3.54
C THR A 165 -19.19 3.38 -3.65
N VAL A 166 -20.44 2.98 -3.45
CA VAL A 166 -21.61 3.88 -3.53
C VAL A 166 -21.46 5.01 -2.53
N MET A 167 -21.11 4.70 -1.28
CA MET A 167 -20.75 5.70 -0.28
C MET A 167 -19.24 5.87 -0.24
N SER A 168 -18.76 7.10 -0.17
CA SER A 168 -17.33 7.33 0.08
C SER A 168 -16.95 6.89 1.50
N PRO A 169 -15.75 6.31 1.71
CA PRO A 169 -15.36 5.89 3.05
C PRO A 169 -15.40 7.01 4.09
N GLY A 170 -15.01 8.24 3.70
CA GLY A 170 -15.08 9.39 4.60
C GLY A 170 -16.51 9.73 5.04
N ALA A 171 -17.48 9.68 4.12
CA ALA A 171 -18.89 9.90 4.46
C ALA A 171 -19.44 8.79 5.35
N ALA A 172 -19.19 7.52 5.00
CA ALA A 172 -19.65 6.37 5.77
C ALA A 172 -19.06 6.36 7.20
N MET A 173 -17.77 6.54 7.35
CA MET A 173 -17.11 6.62 8.66
C MET A 173 -17.64 7.78 9.51
N THR A 174 -17.99 8.90 8.87
CA THR A 174 -18.57 10.06 9.56
C THR A 174 -19.99 9.74 10.06
N ASP A 175 -20.79 9.07 9.25
CA ASP A 175 -22.14 8.64 9.60
C ASP A 175 -22.15 7.62 10.75
N TRP A 176 -21.29 6.61 10.69
CA TRP A 176 -21.14 5.62 11.78
C TRP A 176 -20.75 6.26 13.12
N LEU A 177 -19.88 7.27 13.09
CA LEU A 177 -19.50 8.01 14.28
C LEU A 177 -20.60 8.94 14.77
N ALA A 178 -21.38 9.57 13.89
CA ALA A 178 -22.48 10.47 14.26
C ALA A 178 -23.66 9.71 14.85
N SER A 179 -24.00 8.54 14.28
CA SER A 179 -25.07 7.68 14.75
C SER A 179 -24.69 6.86 15.99
N ASP A 180 -23.37 6.72 16.26
CA ASP A 180 -22.83 5.77 17.24
C ASP A 180 -23.18 4.31 16.91
N GLU A 181 -23.36 4.02 15.63
CA GLU A 181 -23.73 2.70 15.12
C GLU A 181 -22.68 2.21 14.11
N ALA A 182 -21.96 1.17 14.45
CA ALA A 182 -21.06 0.49 13.52
C ALA A 182 -21.87 -0.35 12.52
N PRO A 183 -21.38 -0.54 11.27
CA PRO A 183 -22.02 -1.44 10.33
C PRO A 183 -21.93 -2.90 10.82
N ASN A 184 -22.81 -3.75 10.30
CA ASN A 184 -22.87 -5.17 10.69
C ASN A 184 -21.48 -5.83 10.62
N SER A 185 -21.16 -6.61 11.64
CA SER A 185 -19.89 -7.32 11.81
C SER A 185 -18.65 -6.43 12.05
N PHE A 186 -18.83 -5.11 12.24
CA PHE A 186 -17.74 -4.22 12.61
C PHE A 186 -17.98 -3.62 14.00
N THR A 187 -16.89 -3.32 14.68
CA THR A 187 -16.86 -2.56 15.93
C THR A 187 -15.97 -1.35 15.74
N VAL A 188 -16.41 -0.19 16.20
CA VAL A 188 -15.59 1.04 16.20
C VAL A 188 -14.62 1.00 17.36
N ASP A 189 -13.34 1.16 17.07
CA ASP A 189 -12.27 1.19 18.07
C ASP A 189 -11.89 2.62 18.47
N GLN A 190 -10.96 2.77 19.43
CA GLN A 190 -10.62 4.02 20.09
C GLN A 190 -9.77 5.02 19.28
N ASP A 191 -9.34 4.69 18.06
CA ASP A 191 -8.49 5.56 17.23
C ASP A 191 -9.32 6.18 16.09
N THR A 192 -9.46 7.50 16.08
CA THR A 192 -10.11 8.22 14.96
C THR A 192 -9.42 9.54 14.64
N GLU A 193 -9.55 9.99 13.41
CA GLU A 193 -9.10 11.30 12.94
C GLU A 193 -10.23 12.01 12.20
N LEU A 194 -10.59 13.20 12.68
CA LEU A 194 -11.61 14.08 12.08
C LEU A 194 -10.91 15.33 11.53
N ARG A 195 -11.19 15.71 10.28
CA ARG A 195 -10.58 16.86 9.61
C ARG A 195 -11.66 17.78 9.06
N SER A 196 -11.48 19.10 9.25
CA SER A 196 -12.34 20.11 8.68
C SER A 196 -12.29 20.10 7.14
N THR A 197 -13.45 20.23 6.51
CA THR A 197 -13.57 20.41 5.07
C THR A 197 -13.27 21.85 4.64
N ALA A 198 -13.22 22.82 5.57
CA ALA A 198 -12.85 24.19 5.32
C ALA A 198 -11.35 24.35 4.99
N GLU A 199 -10.97 25.52 4.50
CA GLU A 199 -9.57 25.84 4.12
C GLU A 199 -8.54 25.59 5.24
N SER A 200 -8.94 25.79 6.50
CA SER A 200 -8.08 25.60 7.67
C SER A 200 -7.59 24.15 7.82
N LYS A 201 -8.34 23.17 7.28
CA LYS A 201 -8.07 21.71 7.44
C LYS A 201 -7.76 21.30 8.87
N ALA A 202 -8.35 22.02 9.85
CA ALA A 202 -8.15 21.76 11.27
C ALA A 202 -8.48 20.30 11.60
N THR A 203 -7.53 19.60 12.25
CA THR A 203 -7.61 18.17 12.51
C THR A 203 -7.68 17.88 13.98
N VAL A 204 -8.56 16.98 14.39
CA VAL A 204 -8.65 16.40 15.73
C VAL A 204 -8.36 14.90 15.62
N ARG A 205 -7.51 14.40 16.48
CA ARG A 205 -7.16 12.98 16.52
C ARG A 205 -7.35 12.44 17.93
N TYR A 206 -8.09 11.37 18.04
CA TYR A 206 -8.22 10.54 19.23
C TYR A 206 -7.31 9.33 19.07
N VAL A 207 -6.48 9.06 20.07
CA VAL A 207 -5.56 7.92 20.07
C VAL A 207 -5.67 7.22 21.41
N ARG A 208 -6.11 5.97 21.39
CA ARG A 208 -6.36 5.16 22.58
C ARG A 208 -7.24 5.89 23.61
N HIS A 209 -8.21 6.61 23.12
CA HIS A 209 -9.12 7.42 23.92
C HIS A 209 -10.56 6.99 23.62
N ALA A 210 -11.37 6.85 24.67
CA ALA A 210 -12.79 6.56 24.49
C ALA A 210 -13.43 7.62 23.59
N LEU A 211 -14.18 7.17 22.60
CA LEU A 211 -14.91 8.04 21.68
C LEU A 211 -16.27 8.36 22.32
N GLU A 212 -16.35 9.48 23.05
CA GLU A 212 -17.64 9.93 23.56
C GLU A 212 -18.46 10.50 22.41
N ALA A 213 -19.64 9.91 22.18
CA ALA A 213 -20.50 10.24 21.03
C ALA A 213 -20.82 11.73 20.94
N GLU A 214 -20.98 12.40 22.09
CA GLU A 214 -21.30 13.83 22.14
C GLU A 214 -20.16 14.72 21.67
N ASP A 215 -18.91 14.40 22.03
CA ASP A 215 -17.73 15.14 21.59
C ASP A 215 -17.49 14.96 20.09
N ILE A 216 -17.67 13.74 19.60
CA ILE A 216 -17.55 13.41 18.17
C ILE A 216 -18.61 14.17 17.36
N ARG A 217 -19.88 14.15 17.81
CA ARG A 217 -20.98 14.87 17.13
C ARG A 217 -20.71 16.37 17.05
N ARG A 218 -20.22 16.99 18.11
CA ARG A 218 -19.82 18.42 18.11
C ARG A 218 -18.77 18.73 17.01
N HIS A 219 -17.82 17.84 16.81
CA HIS A 219 -16.82 18.02 15.76
C HIS A 219 -17.42 17.87 14.37
N ILE A 220 -18.33 16.92 14.18
CA ILE A 220 -19.02 16.69 12.89
C ILE A 220 -19.94 17.86 12.56
N GLU A 221 -20.73 18.36 13.53
CA GLU A 221 -21.56 19.55 13.41
C GLU A 221 -20.76 20.83 13.08
N ALA A 222 -19.51 20.89 13.57
CA ALA A 222 -18.57 21.95 13.23
C ALA A 222 -17.91 21.75 11.83
N GLY A 223 -18.43 20.87 10.99
CA GLY A 223 -17.99 20.65 9.60
C GLY A 223 -16.74 19.81 9.44
N LYS A 224 -16.44 18.94 10.42
CA LYS A 224 -15.34 17.96 10.25
C LYS A 224 -15.89 16.63 9.74
N GLN A 225 -15.11 15.96 8.91
CA GLN A 225 -15.37 14.61 8.40
C GLN A 225 -14.30 13.64 8.90
N CYS A 226 -14.68 12.38 9.07
CA CYS A 226 -13.77 11.34 9.45
C CYS A 226 -12.84 10.98 8.28
N THR A 227 -11.54 11.06 8.52
CA THR A 227 -10.50 10.70 7.53
C THR A 227 -9.83 9.38 7.85
N ARG A 228 -9.94 8.93 9.11
CA ARG A 228 -9.43 7.64 9.58
C ARG A 228 -10.29 7.12 10.73
N LEU A 229 -10.61 5.85 10.69
CA LEU A 229 -11.35 5.17 11.74
C LEU A 229 -10.75 3.79 11.99
N ALA A 230 -10.41 3.51 13.23
CA ALA A 230 -10.03 2.17 13.64
C ALA A 230 -11.29 1.32 13.83
N LEU A 231 -11.25 0.13 13.28
CA LEU A 231 -12.33 -0.83 13.25
C LEU A 231 -11.82 -2.23 13.57
N THR A 232 -12.65 -3.02 14.21
CA THR A 232 -12.46 -4.47 14.33
C THR A 232 -13.56 -5.19 13.59
N TRP A 233 -13.20 -6.12 12.71
CA TRP A 233 -14.13 -6.92 11.94
C TRP A 233 -14.29 -8.31 12.56
N ALA A 234 -15.55 -8.72 12.82
CA ALA A 234 -15.96 -10.04 13.30
C ALA A 234 -15.18 -10.54 14.54
N ASP A 235 -14.66 -9.65 15.37
CA ASP A 235 -13.75 -9.92 16.49
C ASP A 235 -12.50 -10.72 16.08
N LYS A 236 -12.10 -10.64 14.82
CA LYS A 236 -10.99 -11.40 14.24
C LYS A 236 -9.83 -10.53 13.73
N VAL A 237 -10.14 -9.40 13.09
CA VAL A 237 -9.15 -8.56 12.46
C VAL A 237 -9.38 -7.11 12.81
N SER A 238 -8.40 -6.49 13.47
CA SER A 238 -8.39 -5.04 13.68
C SER A 238 -7.64 -4.33 12.55
N PHE A 239 -8.09 -3.12 12.19
CA PHE A 239 -7.49 -2.31 11.13
C PHE A 239 -7.89 -0.84 11.23
N VAL A 240 -7.30 0.01 10.42
CA VAL A 240 -7.70 1.41 10.25
C VAL A 240 -8.17 1.62 8.82
N LEU A 241 -9.43 2.01 8.64
CA LEU A 241 -9.97 2.46 7.36
C LEU A 241 -9.61 3.94 7.15
N THR A 242 -9.28 4.32 5.91
CA THR A 242 -8.99 5.70 5.54
C THR A 242 -10.01 6.25 4.53
N GLU A 243 -10.12 7.57 4.43
CA GLU A 243 -11.00 8.26 3.47
C GLU A 243 -10.74 7.85 2.00
N ASN A 244 -9.52 7.38 1.69
CA ASN A 244 -9.11 6.92 0.35
C ASN A 244 -9.27 5.41 0.14
N LEU A 245 -10.10 4.74 0.92
CA LEU A 245 -10.35 3.30 0.83
C LEU A 245 -9.06 2.44 1.00
N SER A 246 -8.05 2.93 1.69
CA SER A 246 -6.90 2.14 2.10
C SER A 246 -7.15 1.54 3.48
N VAL A 247 -6.85 0.26 3.65
CA VAL A 247 -6.90 -0.44 4.93
C VAL A 247 -5.48 -0.49 5.50
N LYS A 248 -5.29 0.00 6.72
CA LYS A 248 -3.97 0.13 7.34
C LYS A 248 -3.92 -0.55 8.70
N ARG A 249 -2.69 -0.86 9.17
CA ARG A 249 -2.46 -1.46 10.49
C ARG A 249 -3.25 -2.73 10.72
N ILE A 250 -3.38 -3.57 9.69
CA ILE A 250 -4.08 -4.85 9.81
C ILE A 250 -3.37 -5.71 10.83
N ALA A 251 -4.11 -6.20 11.81
CA ALA A 251 -3.62 -7.12 12.82
C ALA A 251 -4.66 -8.22 13.09
N PRO A 252 -4.30 -9.49 12.88
CA PRO A 252 -5.15 -10.60 13.33
C PRO A 252 -5.21 -10.62 14.86
N LEU A 253 -6.39 -10.82 15.40
CA LEU A 253 -6.60 -11.00 16.84
C LEU A 253 -6.25 -12.44 17.29
N ASP A 254 -6.22 -12.66 18.58
CA ASP A 254 -5.69 -13.90 19.16
C ASP A 254 -6.43 -15.15 18.70
N VAL A 255 -7.73 -15.05 18.45
CA VAL A 255 -8.55 -16.14 17.85
C VAL A 255 -7.94 -16.68 16.55
N LEU A 256 -7.40 -15.82 15.68
CA LEU A 256 -6.76 -16.25 14.43
C LEU A 256 -5.30 -16.68 14.61
N LYS A 257 -4.64 -16.24 15.67
CA LYS A 257 -3.26 -16.65 15.96
C LYS A 257 -3.19 -18.09 16.48
N GLU A 258 -4.14 -18.46 17.32
CA GLU A 258 -4.25 -19.83 17.82
C GLU A 258 -4.46 -20.84 16.67
N ASP A 259 -5.28 -20.50 15.68
CA ASP A 259 -5.47 -21.31 14.48
C ASP A 259 -4.17 -21.46 13.65
N SER A 260 -3.35 -20.43 13.61
CA SER A 260 -2.08 -20.41 12.85
C SER A 260 -0.97 -21.23 13.53
N GLU A 261 -0.93 -21.29 14.86
CA GLU A 261 0.05 -22.09 15.61
C GLU A 261 -0.13 -23.60 15.44
N ILE A 262 -1.35 -24.05 15.12
CA ILE A 262 -1.70 -25.45 14.89
C ILE A 262 -1.32 -25.91 13.46
N ALA A 263 -1.16 -24.99 12.52
CA ALA A 263 -0.95 -25.27 11.10
C ALA A 263 0.53 -25.39 10.74
N GLY A 264 1.03 -26.62 10.64
CA GLY A 264 2.24 -26.95 9.91
C GLY A 264 3.44 -27.39 10.75
N LYS A 265 4.10 -28.45 10.25
CA LYS A 265 5.27 -29.09 10.88
C LYS A 265 6.60 -28.45 10.45
N ASN A 266 6.60 -27.72 9.32
CA ASN A 266 7.77 -27.07 8.77
C ASN A 266 7.45 -25.63 8.33
N ASP A 267 8.49 -24.83 8.03
CA ASP A 267 8.33 -23.41 7.67
C ASP A 267 7.53 -23.20 6.39
N ASP A 268 7.59 -24.16 5.48
CA ASP A 268 6.85 -24.12 4.21
C ASP A 268 5.35 -24.31 4.43
N GLU A 269 4.97 -25.29 5.22
CA GLU A 269 3.56 -25.54 5.58
C GLU A 269 2.97 -24.39 6.40
N ARG A 270 3.75 -23.81 7.32
CA ARG A 270 3.35 -22.62 8.08
C ARG A 270 3.11 -21.42 7.18
N PHE A 271 4.01 -21.18 6.22
CA PHE A 271 3.84 -20.08 5.28
C PHE A 271 2.55 -20.23 4.45
N ASP A 272 2.30 -21.44 3.94
CA ASP A 272 1.09 -21.72 3.15
C ASP A 272 -0.17 -21.65 4.01
N GLY A 273 -0.14 -22.16 5.23
CA GLY A 273 -1.23 -22.08 6.19
C GLY A 273 -1.57 -20.62 6.56
N ASP A 274 -0.57 -19.84 6.89
CA ASP A 274 -0.73 -18.41 7.18
C ASP A 274 -1.29 -17.64 5.98
N PHE A 275 -0.79 -17.92 4.77
CA PHE A 275 -1.27 -17.29 3.56
C PHE A 275 -2.73 -17.66 3.26
N MET A 276 -3.10 -18.93 3.44
CA MET A 276 -4.49 -19.41 3.31
C MET A 276 -5.42 -18.73 4.31
N LEU A 277 -5.01 -18.67 5.58
CA LEU A 277 -5.79 -18.05 6.65
C LEU A 277 -5.98 -16.55 6.35
N MET A 278 -4.90 -15.86 6.03
CA MET A 278 -4.94 -14.44 5.71
C MET A 278 -5.86 -14.14 4.52
N THR A 279 -5.69 -14.85 3.41
CA THR A 279 -6.49 -14.62 2.19
C THR A 279 -7.96 -14.96 2.40
N GLY A 280 -8.25 -16.03 3.16
CA GLY A 280 -9.60 -16.43 3.49
C GLY A 280 -10.34 -15.41 4.36
N GLU A 281 -9.71 -14.87 5.40
CA GLU A 281 -10.35 -13.88 6.27
C GLU A 281 -10.36 -12.47 5.63
N LEU A 282 -9.29 -12.05 4.98
CA LEU A 282 -9.27 -10.73 4.30
C LEU A 282 -10.24 -10.67 3.12
N SER A 283 -10.47 -11.76 2.38
CA SER A 283 -11.48 -11.78 1.31
C SER A 283 -12.89 -11.54 1.85
N LYS A 284 -13.22 -12.14 3.00
CA LYS A 284 -14.52 -11.92 3.68
C LYS A 284 -14.62 -10.49 4.24
N LEU A 285 -13.56 -9.99 4.87
CA LEU A 285 -13.50 -8.61 5.36
C LEU A 285 -13.72 -7.61 4.24
N LEU A 286 -13.06 -7.79 3.09
CA LEU A 286 -13.20 -6.90 1.95
C LEU A 286 -14.63 -6.90 1.38
N ALA A 287 -15.27 -8.06 1.29
CA ALA A 287 -16.66 -8.17 0.87
C ALA A 287 -17.59 -7.43 1.86
N ALA A 288 -17.45 -7.69 3.16
CA ALA A 288 -18.21 -7.01 4.20
C ALA A 288 -17.97 -5.50 4.22
N LEU A 289 -16.73 -5.05 3.98
CA LEU A 289 -16.41 -3.63 3.92
C LEU A 289 -17.07 -2.95 2.72
N VAL A 290 -17.05 -3.58 1.54
CA VAL A 290 -17.73 -3.06 0.36
C VAL A 290 -19.23 -2.98 0.59
N ASP A 291 -19.84 -4.00 1.21
CA ASP A 291 -21.27 -3.99 1.54
C ASP A 291 -21.61 -2.87 2.55
N ALA A 292 -20.78 -2.67 3.58
CA ALA A 292 -20.92 -1.58 4.55
C ALA A 292 -20.81 -0.19 3.91
N LEU A 293 -20.10 -0.07 2.78
CA LEU A 293 -20.00 1.14 1.98
C LEU A 293 -21.08 1.26 0.89
N GLY A 294 -22.15 0.48 0.98
CA GLY A 294 -23.30 0.51 0.07
C GLY A 294 -23.09 -0.28 -1.22
N GLY A 295 -22.04 -1.09 -1.31
CA GLY A 295 -21.72 -1.89 -2.49
C GLY A 295 -20.73 -1.22 -3.44
N GLN A 296 -20.25 -2.00 -4.42
CA GLN A 296 -19.35 -1.51 -5.47
C GLN A 296 -20.13 -0.70 -6.51
N LEU A 297 -19.66 0.52 -6.80
CA LEU A 297 -20.18 1.34 -7.88
C LEU A 297 -19.71 0.79 -9.22
N LYS A 298 -20.63 0.36 -10.10
CA LYS A 298 -20.31 -0.09 -11.46
C LYS A 298 -20.26 1.11 -12.39
N GLU A 299 -19.40 1.09 -13.41
CA GLU A 299 -19.23 2.21 -14.36
C GLU A 299 -20.54 2.64 -15.04
N ASN A 300 -21.48 1.71 -15.27
CA ASN A 300 -22.78 2.00 -15.86
C ASN A 300 -23.71 2.80 -14.92
N ASP A 301 -23.54 2.73 -13.61
CA ASP A 301 -24.40 3.45 -12.66
C ASP A 301 -24.03 4.94 -12.57
N GLY A 302 -22.75 5.30 -12.85
CA GLY A 302 -22.29 6.68 -12.89
C GLY A 302 -22.79 7.50 -14.09
N ALA A 303 -23.22 6.89 -15.16
CA ALA A 303 -23.79 7.55 -16.32
C ALA A 303 -25.25 7.97 -16.08
N LEU A 304 -26.00 7.18 -15.31
CA LEU A 304 -27.39 7.48 -14.94
C LEU A 304 -27.50 8.58 -13.86
N ALA A 305 -26.54 8.65 -12.92
CA ALA A 305 -26.51 9.69 -11.88
C ALA A 305 -26.07 11.08 -12.39
N ARG A 306 -25.49 11.18 -13.59
CA ARG A 306 -25.17 12.47 -14.24
C ARG A 306 -26.26 12.96 -15.19
N ALA A 307 -27.28 12.15 -15.46
CA ALA A 307 -28.40 12.45 -16.34
C ALA A 307 -29.71 12.75 -15.58
N ALA A 308 -29.71 12.67 -14.26
CA ALA A 308 -30.77 13.06 -13.35
C ALA A 308 -30.38 14.29 -12.52
#